data_bc7fc2eca05e79fdbe43b8bc4eebc071
#
_entry.id   bc7fc2eca05e79fdbe43b8bc4eebc071
#
_cell.length_a   1.000
_cell.length_b   1.000
_cell.length_c   1.000
_cell.angle_alpha   90.00
_cell.angle_beta   90.00
_cell.angle_gamma   90.00
#
_symmetry.space_group_name_H-M   'P 1'
#
loop_
_entity.id
_entity.type
_entity.pdbx_description
1 polymer ?
#
loop_
_entity_poly.entity_id
_entity_poly.type
_entity_poly.pdbx_seq_one_letter_code
_entity_poly.pdbx_strand_id
1 'polypeptide(L)'
;MKNLWILTEERPKSYVIKNILQIAFKKKSYVGFFNPIKIIPLLDRNNLFIFTYKVLGVDSNQIKDIFIKVVKGKSSFVDFMVFFQEEKPLKNDKPFLIIEETKTTDKESRNTGAGQRATKFPYAKIFYPETKQIMLYSSTEEENQNPTESNQFFTRLLITYGVEVHGKQLDEKKFQPFTNINELINFKNGMRRPPKGNVPILISKHDEKITVSGRLWKSGNLSHDPNIGQLSIISAVLRKLGWEGRIEIIQHGLKQNMVKSKNKFVHLANLLSIEL
;
A
#
# COMPACT_ATOMS: atom_id res chain seq x y z
N MET A 1 -17.83 -9.13 23.83
CA MET A 1 -17.32 -8.06 22.93
C MET A 1 -15.88 -8.37 22.58
N LYS A 2 -15.50 -8.16 21.32
CA LYS A 2 -14.14 -8.38 20.83
C LYS A 2 -13.27 -7.14 21.07
N ASN A 3 -11.96 -7.35 21.13
CA ASN A 3 -11.00 -6.26 21.08
C ASN A 3 -10.70 -5.91 19.60
N LEU A 4 -10.27 -4.67 19.38
CA LEU A 4 -9.68 -4.25 18.13
C LEU A 4 -8.16 -4.19 18.30
N TRP A 5 -7.43 -4.93 17.47
CA TRP A 5 -5.99 -4.95 17.46
C TRP A 5 -5.44 -4.30 16.19
N ILE A 6 -4.45 -3.44 16.35
CA ILE A 6 -3.69 -2.84 15.26
C ILE A 6 -2.24 -3.27 15.38
N LEU A 7 -1.77 -4.09 14.45
CA LEU A 7 -0.37 -4.45 14.35
C LEU A 7 0.33 -3.45 13.42
N THR A 8 1.51 -2.98 13.83
CA THR A 8 2.28 -1.95 13.10
C THR A 8 3.80 -2.10 13.32
N GLU A 9 4.61 -1.51 12.47
CA GLU A 9 6.08 -1.48 12.59
C GLU A 9 6.58 -0.55 13.68
N GLU A 10 5.91 0.58 13.87
CA GLU A 10 6.30 1.62 14.83
C GLU A 10 5.07 2.20 15.54
N ARG A 11 5.31 2.96 16.61
CA ARG A 11 4.24 3.68 17.29
C ARG A 11 3.65 4.75 16.37
N PRO A 12 2.38 4.63 15.98
CA PRO A 12 1.74 5.61 15.10
C PRO A 12 1.37 6.89 15.84
N LYS A 13 1.13 7.95 15.08
CA LYS A 13 0.57 9.19 15.61
C LYS A 13 -0.93 9.03 15.88
N SER A 14 -1.45 9.78 16.87
CA SER A 14 -2.85 9.68 17.28
C SER A 14 -3.85 9.96 16.16
N TYR A 15 -3.56 10.93 15.28
CA TYR A 15 -4.45 11.23 14.15
C TYR A 15 -4.51 10.10 13.12
N VAL A 16 -3.39 9.36 12.90
CA VAL A 16 -3.38 8.19 12.01
C VAL A 16 -4.26 7.09 12.58
N ILE A 17 -4.13 6.83 13.88
CA ILE A 17 -4.99 5.85 14.57
C ILE A 17 -6.45 6.25 14.49
N LYS A 18 -6.79 7.52 14.69
CA LYS A 18 -8.15 8.02 14.53
C LYS A 18 -8.71 7.68 13.14
N ASN A 19 -7.96 7.97 12.08
CA ASN A 19 -8.36 7.67 10.70
C ASN A 19 -8.57 6.16 10.48
N ILE A 20 -7.62 5.33 10.94
CA ILE A 20 -7.73 3.86 10.85
C ILE A 20 -8.98 3.35 11.56
N LEU A 21 -9.25 3.83 12.77
CA LEU A 21 -10.41 3.43 13.56
C LEU A 21 -11.72 3.87 12.89
N GLN A 22 -11.81 5.09 12.39
CA GLN A 22 -12.98 5.57 11.66
C GLN A 22 -13.27 4.70 10.42
N ILE A 23 -12.23 4.32 9.67
CA ILE A 23 -12.37 3.41 8.53
C ILE A 23 -12.85 2.02 9.00
N ALA A 24 -12.22 1.44 10.02
CA ALA A 24 -12.55 0.12 10.54
C ALA A 24 -13.98 0.06 11.08
N PHE A 25 -14.41 1.07 11.84
CA PHE A 25 -15.77 1.19 12.37
C PHE A 25 -16.79 1.31 11.23
N LYS A 26 -16.56 2.22 10.28
CA LYS A 26 -17.44 2.37 9.11
C LYS A 26 -17.62 1.04 8.37
N LYS A 27 -16.53 0.29 8.15
CA LYS A 27 -16.58 -0.99 7.43
C LYS A 27 -17.26 -2.12 8.21
N LYS A 28 -17.33 -2.02 9.53
CA LYS A 28 -18.05 -2.96 10.40
C LYS A 28 -19.47 -2.49 10.71
N SER A 29 -19.86 -1.29 10.27
CA SER A 29 -21.11 -0.63 10.69
C SER A 29 -21.18 -0.46 12.20
N TYR A 30 -20.05 -0.21 12.84
CA TYR A 30 -19.96 0.07 14.26
C TYR A 30 -20.17 1.56 14.53
N VAL A 31 -20.84 1.84 15.63
CA VAL A 31 -21.01 3.20 16.13
C VAL A 31 -19.94 3.48 17.18
N GLY A 32 -19.28 4.64 17.05
CA GLY A 32 -18.28 5.06 18.02
C GLY A 32 -18.16 6.58 18.08
N PHE A 33 -17.95 7.09 19.28
CA PHE A 33 -17.61 8.49 19.51
C PHE A 33 -16.11 8.61 19.71
N PHE A 34 -15.50 9.55 18.97
CA PHE A 34 -14.07 9.75 18.95
C PHE A 34 -13.69 11.04 19.66
N ASN A 35 -13.32 10.92 20.93
CA ASN A 35 -12.67 11.97 21.72
C ASN A 35 -11.19 12.10 21.33
N PRO A 36 -10.41 13.02 21.90
CA PRO A 36 -8.97 13.06 21.65
C PRO A 36 -8.29 11.73 21.94
N ILE A 37 -7.70 11.14 20.93
CA ILE A 37 -7.03 9.83 21.01
C ILE A 37 -5.76 9.93 21.85
N LYS A 38 -5.66 9.08 22.87
CA LYS A 38 -4.45 8.89 23.69
C LYS A 38 -3.91 7.47 23.48
N ILE A 39 -2.60 7.34 23.30
CA ILE A 39 -1.90 6.07 23.09
C ILE A 39 -1.00 5.83 24.29
N ILE A 40 -1.39 4.92 25.17
CA ILE A 40 -0.74 4.66 26.46
C ILE A 40 0.04 3.35 26.39
N PRO A 41 1.35 3.33 26.73
CA PRO A 41 2.13 2.10 26.77
C PRO A 41 1.63 1.15 27.86
N LEU A 42 1.68 -0.14 27.56
CA LEU A 42 1.39 -1.18 28.54
C LEU A 42 2.68 -1.83 29.02
N LEU A 43 2.72 -2.13 30.30
CA LEU A 43 3.80 -2.84 30.97
C LEU A 43 3.33 -4.26 31.32
N ASP A 44 4.26 -5.20 31.42
CA ASP A 44 4.00 -6.53 31.97
C ASP A 44 3.97 -6.51 33.51
N ARG A 45 3.83 -7.70 34.11
CA ARG A 45 3.81 -7.85 35.57
C ARG A 45 5.13 -7.43 36.27
N ASN A 46 6.21 -7.34 35.52
CA ASN A 46 7.54 -6.92 35.99
C ASN A 46 7.81 -5.44 35.68
N ASN A 47 6.82 -4.66 35.30
CA ASN A 47 6.93 -3.28 34.85
C ASN A 47 7.81 -3.09 33.59
N LEU A 48 7.96 -4.14 32.78
CA LEU A 48 8.69 -4.06 31.52
C LEU A 48 7.75 -3.68 30.38
N PHE A 49 8.20 -2.80 29.49
CA PHE A 49 7.46 -2.39 28.32
C PHE A 49 7.36 -3.52 27.29
N ILE A 50 6.14 -3.91 26.94
CA ILE A 50 5.85 -5.05 26.06
C ILE A 50 5.55 -4.67 24.60
N PHE A 51 5.91 -3.46 24.17
CA PHE A 51 5.61 -2.94 22.82
C PHE A 51 4.13 -3.03 22.44
N THR A 52 3.26 -2.90 23.42
CA THR A 52 1.82 -2.85 23.27
C THR A 52 1.31 -1.57 23.90
N TYR A 53 0.35 -0.96 23.25
CA TYR A 53 -0.28 0.26 23.74
C TYR A 53 -1.79 0.05 23.80
N LYS A 54 -2.44 0.67 24.77
CA LYS A 54 -3.89 0.82 24.82
C LYS A 54 -4.27 2.16 24.21
N VAL A 55 -5.31 2.16 23.39
CA VAL A 55 -5.89 3.37 22.80
C VAL A 55 -7.08 3.80 23.66
N LEU A 56 -7.08 5.04 24.11
CA LEU A 56 -8.18 5.68 24.82
C LEU A 56 -8.78 6.79 23.97
N GLY A 57 -10.00 7.21 24.30
CA GLY A 57 -10.73 8.27 23.61
C GLY A 57 -11.65 7.74 22.52
N VAL A 58 -12.02 6.47 22.59
CA VAL A 58 -13.04 5.88 21.70
C VAL A 58 -14.09 5.19 22.57
N ASP A 59 -15.33 5.64 22.46
CA ASP A 59 -16.45 5.05 23.16
C ASP A 59 -17.32 4.27 22.17
N SER A 60 -17.50 2.98 22.43
CA SER A 60 -18.32 2.08 21.61
C SER A 60 -18.84 0.91 22.44
N ASN A 61 -20.06 0.51 22.19
CA ASN A 61 -20.66 -0.67 22.80
C ASN A 61 -20.36 -1.99 22.03
N GLN A 62 -19.63 -1.93 20.93
CA GLN A 62 -19.30 -3.10 20.10
C GLN A 62 -17.85 -3.58 20.26
N ILE A 63 -16.99 -2.73 20.82
CA ILE A 63 -15.57 -3.02 21.07
C ILE A 63 -15.29 -2.94 22.57
N LYS A 64 -14.58 -3.94 23.10
CA LYS A 64 -14.18 -3.95 24.50
C LYS A 64 -13.00 -3.00 24.74
N ASP A 65 -11.90 -3.26 24.06
CA ASP A 65 -10.66 -2.49 24.14
C ASP A 65 -10.01 -2.35 22.77
N ILE A 66 -9.18 -1.33 22.62
CA ILE A 66 -8.40 -1.09 21.41
C ILE A 66 -6.92 -1.12 21.76
N PHE A 67 -6.18 -1.97 21.07
CA PHE A 67 -4.74 -2.17 21.28
C PHE A 67 -3.94 -1.93 20.02
N ILE A 68 -2.75 -1.35 20.19
CA ILE A 68 -1.71 -1.27 19.18
C ILE A 68 -0.58 -2.19 19.61
N LYS A 69 -0.16 -3.11 18.75
CA LYS A 69 1.03 -3.95 18.95
C LYS A 69 2.10 -3.55 17.95
N VAL A 70 3.22 -3.07 18.44
CA VAL A 70 4.40 -2.84 17.62
C VAL A 70 5.13 -4.17 17.47
N VAL A 71 5.25 -4.61 16.21
CA VAL A 71 5.95 -5.85 15.84
C VAL A 71 7.35 -5.49 15.40
N LYS A 72 8.34 -5.76 16.25
CA LYS A 72 9.75 -5.55 15.90
C LYS A 72 10.27 -6.65 15.00
N GLY A 73 11.07 -6.27 14.02
CA GLY A 73 11.82 -7.20 13.19
C GLY A 73 11.67 -6.96 11.70
N LYS A 74 12.39 -7.76 10.90
CA LYS A 74 12.45 -7.68 9.43
C LYS A 74 11.14 -8.05 8.72
N SER A 75 10.06 -8.24 9.43
CA SER A 75 8.86 -8.93 8.96
C SER A 75 7.61 -8.10 8.93
N SER A 76 7.65 -6.82 9.24
CA SER A 76 6.47 -6.05 8.96
C SER A 76 6.34 -5.88 7.47
N PHE A 77 5.24 -6.37 7.05
CA PHE A 77 4.92 -6.59 5.67
C PHE A 77 4.17 -5.35 5.12
N VAL A 78 3.31 -4.78 5.95
CA VAL A 78 2.50 -3.59 5.68
C VAL A 78 2.54 -2.66 6.89
N ASP A 79 2.19 -1.39 6.70
CA ASP A 79 2.26 -0.43 7.78
C ASP A 79 1.28 -0.76 8.92
N PHE A 80 0.06 -1.24 8.58
CA PHE A 80 -0.93 -1.62 9.59
C PHE A 80 -1.75 -2.85 9.16
N MET A 81 -2.02 -3.73 10.13
CA MET A 81 -3.01 -4.80 10.04
C MET A 81 -4.03 -4.65 11.17
N VAL A 82 -5.31 -4.67 10.84
CA VAL A 82 -6.42 -4.52 11.80
C VAL A 82 -7.14 -5.83 11.99
N PHE A 83 -7.36 -6.21 13.25
CA PHE A 83 -8.06 -7.45 13.63
C PHE A 83 -9.18 -7.14 14.62
N PHE A 84 -10.25 -7.95 14.57
CA PHE A 84 -11.35 -7.93 15.54
C PHE A 84 -11.42 -9.29 16.22
N GLN A 85 -10.73 -9.46 17.35
CA GLN A 85 -10.66 -10.72 18.10
C GLN A 85 -10.35 -10.44 19.59
N GLU A 86 -10.60 -11.42 20.44
CA GLU A 86 -10.40 -11.27 21.89
C GLU A 86 -8.92 -11.19 22.25
N GLU A 87 -8.16 -12.15 21.75
CA GLU A 87 -6.74 -12.28 22.05
C GLU A 87 -5.85 -11.52 21.06
N LYS A 88 -4.59 -11.34 21.44
CA LYS A 88 -3.58 -10.76 20.57
C LYS A 88 -3.43 -11.61 19.30
N PRO A 89 -3.42 -10.99 18.11
CA PRO A 89 -3.27 -11.71 16.85
C PRO A 89 -1.97 -12.52 16.75
N LEU A 90 -2.10 -13.73 16.27
CA LEU A 90 -1.02 -14.67 15.97
C LEU A 90 -0.68 -14.66 14.48
N LYS A 91 0.40 -15.35 14.11
CA LYS A 91 0.92 -15.37 12.72
C LYS A 91 -0.09 -15.85 11.68
N ASN A 92 -0.99 -16.76 12.05
CA ASN A 92 -1.95 -17.38 11.14
C ASN A 92 -3.32 -16.70 11.14
N ASP A 93 -3.51 -15.69 11.99
CA ASP A 93 -4.77 -14.96 12.05
C ASP A 93 -4.95 -14.10 10.79
N LYS A 94 -6.19 -14.01 10.33
CA LYS A 94 -6.52 -13.22 9.14
C LYS A 94 -6.89 -11.79 9.55
N PRO A 95 -6.18 -10.77 9.04
CA PRO A 95 -6.55 -9.39 9.30
C PRO A 95 -7.88 -9.04 8.64
N PHE A 96 -8.63 -8.17 9.29
CA PHE A 96 -9.84 -7.58 8.71
C PHE A 96 -9.50 -6.52 7.66
N LEU A 97 -8.46 -5.70 7.93
CA LEU A 97 -7.95 -4.69 7.02
C LEU A 97 -6.43 -4.76 6.94
N ILE A 98 -5.91 -4.47 5.76
CA ILE A 98 -4.49 -4.21 5.50
C ILE A 98 -4.38 -2.76 5.01
N ILE A 99 -3.53 -1.97 5.65
CA ILE A 99 -3.42 -0.54 5.36
C ILE A 99 -1.96 -0.17 5.14
N GLU A 100 -1.68 0.50 4.04
CA GLU A 100 -0.44 1.22 3.79
C GLU A 100 -0.68 2.72 3.95
N GLU A 101 0.19 3.38 4.68
CA GLU A 101 0.15 4.82 4.89
C GLU A 101 1.11 5.53 3.95
N THR A 102 0.66 6.60 3.32
CA THR A 102 1.54 7.54 2.63
C THR A 102 1.28 8.97 3.10
N LYS A 103 2.36 9.71 3.31
CA LYS A 103 2.31 11.14 3.64
C LYS A 103 2.45 12.03 2.41
N THR A 104 2.49 11.41 1.24
CA THR A 104 2.70 12.10 -0.02
C THR A 104 1.52 13.00 -0.34
N THR A 105 1.80 14.26 -0.64
CA THR A 105 0.81 15.23 -1.11
C THR A 105 0.85 15.34 -2.62
N ASP A 106 -0.21 15.89 -3.22
CA ASP A 106 -0.23 16.16 -4.65
C ASP A 106 0.75 17.28 -5.07
N LYS A 107 1.26 18.05 -4.08
CA LYS A 107 2.26 19.11 -4.29
C LYS A 107 3.68 18.58 -4.46
N GLU A 108 3.97 17.36 -4.05
CA GLU A 108 5.31 16.81 -4.13
C GLU A 108 5.65 16.37 -5.55
N SER A 109 6.64 17.01 -6.17
CA SER A 109 7.18 16.64 -7.48
C SER A 109 7.80 15.23 -7.51
N ARG A 110 8.09 14.64 -6.36
CA ARG A 110 8.64 13.28 -6.19
C ARG A 110 7.60 12.25 -5.80
N ASN A 111 6.37 12.44 -6.15
CA ASN A 111 5.23 11.66 -5.66
C ASN A 111 5.22 10.19 -6.12
N THR A 112 6.28 9.47 -5.77
CA THR A 112 6.44 8.04 -6.03
C THR A 112 6.01 7.17 -4.84
N GLY A 113 5.62 7.78 -3.72
CA GLY A 113 5.36 7.08 -2.46
C GLY A 113 4.30 5.99 -2.58
N ALA A 114 3.19 6.27 -3.24
CA ALA A 114 2.15 5.28 -3.50
C ALA A 114 2.66 4.13 -4.39
N GLY A 115 3.37 4.45 -5.46
CA GLY A 115 3.96 3.46 -6.35
C GLY A 115 5.01 2.58 -5.67
N GLN A 116 5.86 3.16 -4.81
CA GLN A 116 6.88 2.41 -4.07
C GLN A 116 6.28 1.38 -3.11
N ARG A 117 5.15 1.71 -2.50
CA ARG A 117 4.44 0.84 -1.55
C ARG A 117 3.55 -0.19 -2.23
N ALA A 118 3.23 0.03 -3.50
CA ALA A 118 2.21 -0.74 -4.21
C ALA A 118 2.51 -2.25 -4.32
N THR A 119 3.79 -2.69 -4.29
CA THR A 119 4.15 -4.12 -4.28
C THR A 119 3.51 -4.87 -3.11
N LYS A 120 3.29 -4.20 -1.98
CA LYS A 120 2.75 -4.82 -0.79
C LYS A 120 1.32 -5.32 -0.99
N PHE A 121 0.52 -4.66 -1.81
CA PHE A 121 -0.87 -5.04 -2.06
C PHE A 121 -1.04 -6.35 -2.83
N PRO A 122 -0.46 -6.53 -4.02
CA PRO A 122 -0.50 -7.83 -4.71
C PRO A 122 0.09 -8.95 -3.86
N TYR A 123 1.20 -8.68 -3.16
CA TYR A 123 1.83 -9.66 -2.29
C TYR A 123 0.94 -10.04 -1.09
N ALA A 124 0.28 -9.06 -0.45
CA ALA A 124 -0.66 -9.33 0.63
C ALA A 124 -1.87 -10.16 0.16
N LYS A 125 -2.32 -9.95 -1.08
CA LYS A 125 -3.45 -10.67 -1.65
C LYS A 125 -3.22 -12.19 -1.74
N ILE A 126 -1.95 -12.61 -1.84
CA ILE A 126 -1.57 -14.02 -1.85
C ILE A 126 -1.89 -14.71 -0.52
N PHE A 127 -1.56 -14.05 0.59
CA PHE A 127 -1.74 -14.60 1.93
C PHE A 127 -3.14 -14.33 2.50
N TYR A 128 -3.75 -13.23 2.08
CA TYR A 128 -5.02 -12.73 2.59
C TYR A 128 -5.95 -12.33 1.44
N PRO A 129 -6.40 -13.28 0.61
CA PRO A 129 -7.16 -12.99 -0.62
C PRO A 129 -8.44 -12.22 -0.38
N GLU A 130 -9.11 -12.46 0.74
CA GLU A 130 -10.39 -11.83 1.08
C GLU A 130 -10.25 -10.55 1.92
N THR A 131 -9.03 -10.23 2.36
CA THR A 131 -8.81 -9.05 3.20
C THR A 131 -8.89 -7.78 2.38
N LYS A 132 -9.63 -6.80 2.87
CA LYS A 132 -9.72 -5.47 2.27
C LYS A 132 -8.40 -4.73 2.42
N GLN A 133 -7.97 -4.11 1.33
CA GLN A 133 -6.70 -3.39 1.25
C GLN A 133 -6.96 -1.90 1.07
N ILE A 134 -6.21 -1.09 1.80
CA ILE A 134 -6.42 0.36 1.86
C ILE A 134 -5.07 1.07 1.69
N MET A 135 -5.04 2.07 0.82
CA MET A 135 -4.02 3.11 0.80
C MET A 135 -4.55 4.31 1.59
N LEU A 136 -3.91 4.65 2.70
CA LEU A 136 -4.27 5.79 3.53
C LEU A 136 -3.32 6.96 3.25
N TYR A 137 -3.87 8.04 2.71
CA TYR A 137 -3.15 9.31 2.61
C TYR A 137 -3.36 10.07 3.93
N SER A 138 -2.30 10.21 4.70
CA SER A 138 -2.33 10.81 6.04
C SER A 138 -1.68 12.20 6.09
N SER A 139 -1.45 12.83 4.95
CA SER A 139 -0.95 14.20 4.93
C SER A 139 -1.93 15.15 5.59
N THR A 140 -1.39 16.10 6.36
CA THR A 140 -2.15 17.23 6.92
C THR A 140 -2.16 18.45 6.00
N GLU A 141 -1.44 18.38 4.88
CA GLU A 141 -1.40 19.45 3.88
C GLU A 141 -2.62 19.38 2.97
N GLU A 142 -3.07 20.52 2.50
CA GLU A 142 -4.15 20.61 1.53
C GLU A 142 -3.76 19.91 0.22
N GLU A 143 -4.69 19.15 -0.34
CA GLU A 143 -4.52 18.49 -1.63
C GLU A 143 -4.40 19.53 -2.75
N ASN A 144 -3.55 19.24 -3.72
CA ASN A 144 -3.49 20.01 -4.94
C ASN A 144 -4.66 19.62 -5.85
N GLN A 145 -5.39 20.61 -6.34
CA GLN A 145 -6.46 20.42 -7.33
C GLN A 145 -5.92 19.83 -8.66
N ASN A 146 -4.63 20.02 -8.93
CA ASN A 146 -3.93 19.47 -10.08
C ASN A 146 -2.85 18.48 -9.64
N PRO A 147 -3.22 17.23 -9.33
CA PRO A 147 -2.27 16.20 -8.94
C PRO A 147 -1.29 15.91 -10.08
N THR A 148 -0.06 15.51 -9.72
CA THR A 148 0.92 15.10 -10.71
C THR A 148 0.43 13.88 -11.49
N GLU A 149 0.83 13.75 -12.76
CA GLU A 149 0.49 12.58 -13.58
C GLU A 149 0.88 11.26 -12.91
N SER A 150 2.02 11.24 -12.20
CA SER A 150 2.44 10.07 -11.43
C SER A 150 1.47 9.73 -10.30
N ASN A 151 0.97 10.73 -9.59
CA ASN A 151 -0.04 10.51 -8.54
C ASN A 151 -1.35 9.97 -9.12
N GLN A 152 -1.82 10.57 -10.22
CA GLN A 152 -3.00 10.08 -10.92
C GLN A 152 -2.81 8.62 -11.37
N PHE A 153 -1.69 8.33 -12.03
CA PHE A 153 -1.40 7.00 -12.55
C PHE A 153 -1.42 5.94 -11.44
N PHE A 154 -0.67 6.16 -10.36
CA PHE A 154 -0.59 5.17 -9.27
C PHE A 154 -1.89 5.05 -8.50
N THR A 155 -2.61 6.15 -8.26
CA THR A 155 -3.92 6.08 -7.62
C THR A 155 -4.91 5.30 -8.48
N ARG A 156 -4.94 5.54 -9.79
CA ARG A 156 -5.77 4.78 -10.73
C ARG A 156 -5.40 3.29 -10.75
N LEU A 157 -4.11 2.94 -10.75
CA LEU A 157 -3.67 1.54 -10.66
C LEU A 157 -4.16 0.86 -9.37
N LEU A 158 -4.02 1.54 -8.23
CA LEU A 158 -4.49 1.01 -6.94
C LEU A 158 -6.00 0.75 -6.96
N ILE A 159 -6.78 1.72 -7.42
CA ILE A 159 -8.24 1.59 -7.52
C ILE A 159 -8.62 0.46 -8.50
N THR A 160 -7.96 0.39 -9.66
CA THR A 160 -8.18 -0.69 -10.64
C THR A 160 -7.86 -2.06 -10.03
N TYR A 161 -6.81 -2.16 -9.23
CA TYR A 161 -6.45 -3.39 -8.54
C TYR A 161 -7.47 -3.79 -7.46
N GLY A 162 -8.25 -2.86 -6.95
CA GLY A 162 -9.24 -3.07 -5.89
C GLY A 162 -8.77 -2.61 -4.51
N VAL A 163 -7.75 -1.77 -4.45
CA VAL A 163 -7.32 -1.08 -3.23
C VAL A 163 -8.19 0.15 -3.03
N GLU A 164 -8.78 0.27 -1.85
CA GLU A 164 -9.53 1.47 -1.49
C GLU A 164 -8.57 2.60 -1.11
N VAL A 165 -8.86 3.81 -1.55
CA VAL A 165 -8.06 5.00 -1.25
C VAL A 165 -8.82 5.89 -0.27
N HIS A 166 -8.19 6.24 0.86
CA HIS A 166 -8.74 7.06 1.92
C HIS A 166 -7.83 8.25 2.24
N GLY A 167 -8.41 9.32 2.82
CA GLY A 167 -7.67 10.51 3.21
C GLY A 167 -7.22 11.37 2.02
N LYS A 168 -7.80 11.14 0.85
CA LYS A 168 -7.56 11.89 -0.36
C LYS A 168 -8.90 12.21 -1.02
N GLN A 169 -9.04 13.46 -1.45
CA GLN A 169 -10.19 13.87 -2.26
C GLN A 169 -10.00 13.32 -3.68
N LEU A 170 -10.82 12.38 -4.06
CA LEU A 170 -10.79 11.78 -5.39
C LEU A 170 -11.75 12.53 -6.31
N ASP A 171 -11.19 13.30 -7.25
CA ASP A 171 -11.94 13.85 -8.36
C ASP A 171 -12.36 12.70 -9.28
N GLU A 172 -13.65 12.51 -9.47
CA GLU A 172 -14.21 11.45 -10.30
C GLU A 172 -13.63 11.42 -11.73
N LYS A 173 -13.26 12.56 -12.29
CA LYS A 173 -12.67 12.63 -13.62
C LYS A 173 -11.20 12.23 -13.68
N LYS A 174 -10.44 12.51 -12.62
CA LYS A 174 -8.98 12.31 -12.62
C LYS A 174 -8.55 10.95 -12.08
N PHE A 175 -9.35 10.35 -11.21
CA PHE A 175 -8.97 9.15 -10.47
C PHE A 175 -9.85 7.93 -10.77
N GLN A 176 -10.53 7.91 -11.91
CA GLN A 176 -11.28 6.73 -12.35
C GLN A 176 -10.35 5.53 -12.52
N PRO A 177 -10.80 4.31 -12.19
CA PRO A 177 -10.05 3.10 -12.50
C PRO A 177 -9.80 3.00 -14.01
N PHE A 178 -8.75 2.28 -14.40
CA PHE A 178 -8.57 1.92 -15.80
C PHE A 178 -9.64 0.89 -16.19
N THR A 179 -10.28 1.09 -17.32
CA THR A 179 -11.35 0.23 -17.82
C THR A 179 -10.81 -0.91 -18.70
N ASN A 180 -9.65 -0.69 -19.33
CA ASN A 180 -9.01 -1.67 -20.20
C ASN A 180 -7.50 -1.42 -20.30
N ILE A 181 -6.82 -2.40 -20.88
CA ILE A 181 -5.36 -2.42 -21.04
C ILE A 181 -4.85 -1.29 -21.91
N ASN A 182 -5.54 -0.98 -23.00
CA ASN A 182 -5.10 0.07 -23.93
C ASN A 182 -5.16 1.45 -23.28
N GLU A 183 -6.18 1.72 -22.48
CA GLU A 183 -6.28 2.97 -21.71
C GLU A 183 -5.10 3.09 -20.72
N LEU A 184 -4.77 2.02 -20.01
CA LEU A 184 -3.62 2.00 -19.09
C LEU A 184 -2.31 2.29 -19.83
N ILE A 185 -2.07 1.61 -20.95
CA ILE A 185 -0.86 1.78 -21.76
C ILE A 185 -0.76 3.20 -22.30
N ASN A 186 -1.83 3.71 -22.89
CA ASN A 186 -1.87 5.05 -23.48
C ASN A 186 -1.62 6.12 -22.42
N PHE A 187 -2.27 6.00 -21.25
CA PHE A 187 -2.05 6.94 -20.15
C PHE A 187 -0.58 6.90 -19.69
N LYS A 188 -0.03 5.70 -19.45
CA LYS A 188 1.35 5.56 -18.97
C LYS A 188 2.38 6.12 -19.95
N ASN A 189 2.22 5.81 -21.23
CA ASN A 189 3.16 6.25 -22.26
C ASN A 189 2.99 7.74 -22.63
N GLY A 190 1.81 8.31 -22.43
CA GLY A 190 1.53 9.73 -22.60
C GLY A 190 2.05 10.63 -21.49
N MET A 191 2.42 10.06 -20.33
CA MET A 191 2.97 10.85 -19.21
C MET A 191 4.27 11.57 -19.60
N ARG A 192 4.48 12.75 -19.01
CA ARG A 192 5.73 13.50 -19.20
C ARG A 192 6.95 12.64 -18.89
N ARG A 193 7.93 12.72 -19.77
CA ARG A 193 9.19 12.00 -19.59
C ARG A 193 9.91 12.52 -18.33
N PRO A 194 10.52 11.62 -17.54
CA PRO A 194 11.29 12.03 -16.38
C PRO A 194 12.50 12.88 -16.82
N PRO A 195 13.09 13.65 -15.89
CA PRO A 195 14.27 14.44 -16.15
C PRO A 195 15.40 13.63 -16.80
N LYS A 196 16.26 14.31 -17.56
CA LYS A 196 17.41 13.73 -18.27
C LYS A 196 18.20 12.77 -17.36
N GLY A 197 18.49 11.57 -17.85
CA GLY A 197 19.21 10.52 -17.12
C GLY A 197 18.35 9.50 -16.36
N ASN A 198 17.04 9.71 -16.26
CA ASN A 198 16.13 8.71 -15.74
C ASN A 198 15.51 7.90 -16.89
N VAL A 199 15.43 6.58 -16.71
CA VAL A 199 14.74 5.71 -17.65
C VAL A 199 13.27 5.61 -17.24
N PRO A 200 12.33 6.07 -18.09
CA PRO A 200 10.91 5.96 -17.80
C PRO A 200 10.46 4.49 -17.83
N ILE A 201 9.43 4.17 -17.07
CA ILE A 201 8.71 2.93 -17.31
C ILE A 201 7.85 3.12 -18.55
N LEU A 202 8.02 2.23 -19.52
CA LEU A 202 7.24 2.18 -20.75
C LEU A 202 6.53 0.84 -20.85
N ILE A 203 5.38 0.84 -21.47
CA ILE A 203 4.59 -0.37 -21.69
C ILE A 203 4.31 -0.48 -23.19
N SER A 204 4.68 -1.61 -23.78
CA SER A 204 4.35 -1.91 -25.17
C SER A 204 3.59 -3.23 -25.28
N LYS A 205 2.64 -3.27 -26.19
CA LYS A 205 1.83 -4.46 -26.47
C LYS A 205 2.05 -4.89 -27.91
N HIS A 206 2.44 -6.13 -28.09
CA HIS A 206 2.62 -6.76 -29.38
C HIS A 206 1.97 -8.14 -29.36
N ASP A 207 0.94 -8.35 -30.13
CA ASP A 207 0.18 -9.61 -30.20
C ASP A 207 -0.17 -10.18 -28.83
N GLU A 208 0.40 -11.31 -28.47
CA GLU A 208 0.17 -11.99 -27.18
C GLU A 208 1.17 -11.59 -26.08
N LYS A 209 2.00 -10.58 -26.32
CA LYS A 209 3.04 -10.13 -25.37
C LYS A 209 2.88 -8.68 -24.98
N ILE A 210 2.94 -8.41 -23.66
CA ILE A 210 3.15 -7.06 -23.11
C ILE A 210 4.57 -6.99 -22.54
N THR A 211 5.31 -5.99 -22.95
CA THR A 211 6.62 -5.67 -22.40
C THR A 211 6.52 -4.45 -21.52
N VAL A 212 6.99 -4.57 -20.27
CA VAL A 212 7.13 -3.45 -19.36
C VAL A 212 8.61 -3.20 -19.13
N SER A 213 9.12 -2.11 -19.66
CA SER A 213 10.52 -1.74 -19.54
C SER A 213 10.72 -0.66 -18.49
N GLY A 214 11.78 -0.74 -17.72
CA GLY A 214 12.09 0.27 -16.73
C GLY A 214 13.39 0.03 -16.00
N ARG A 215 13.86 1.06 -15.31
CA ARG A 215 15.05 0.96 -14.49
C ARG A 215 14.68 0.40 -13.12
N LEU A 216 15.24 -0.76 -12.78
CA LEU A 216 15.05 -1.38 -11.46
C LEU A 216 16.04 -0.88 -10.41
N TRP A 217 17.01 -0.07 -10.83
CA TRP A 217 18.06 0.42 -9.95
C TRP A 217 18.30 1.91 -10.11
N LYS A 218 18.50 2.60 -9.00
CA LYS A 218 18.92 4.01 -8.93
C LYS A 218 20.32 4.07 -8.34
N SER A 219 21.23 4.81 -8.96
CA SER A 219 22.61 4.94 -8.46
C SER A 219 22.67 5.41 -7.01
N GLY A 220 23.47 4.73 -6.20
CA GLY A 220 23.97 5.19 -4.93
C GLY A 220 23.38 4.57 -3.67
N ASN A 221 22.10 4.23 -3.58
CA ASN A 221 21.53 3.63 -2.38
C ASN A 221 20.59 2.46 -2.69
N LEU A 222 20.92 1.33 -2.08
CA LEU A 222 20.41 0.00 -2.35
C LEU A 222 19.06 -0.31 -1.72
N SER A 223 18.52 0.55 -0.88
CA SER A 223 17.39 0.20 -0.03
C SER A 223 16.04 0.33 -0.70
N HIS A 224 15.88 1.20 -1.69
CA HIS A 224 14.59 1.47 -2.32
C HIS A 224 14.75 1.70 -3.81
N ASP A 225 14.39 0.70 -4.63
CA ASP A 225 14.09 0.98 -6.01
C ASP A 225 12.60 1.29 -6.16
N PRO A 226 12.25 2.56 -6.42
CA PRO A 226 10.85 2.94 -6.60
C PRO A 226 10.17 2.22 -7.76
N ASN A 227 10.94 1.72 -8.72
CA ASN A 227 10.40 1.09 -9.92
C ASN A 227 9.91 -0.34 -9.64
N ILE A 228 10.46 -1.06 -8.66
CA ILE A 228 9.96 -2.40 -8.32
C ILE A 228 8.49 -2.37 -7.89
N GLY A 229 8.12 -1.40 -7.04
CA GLY A 229 6.73 -1.22 -6.65
C GLY A 229 5.83 -0.91 -7.82
N GLN A 230 6.31 -0.05 -8.71
CA GLN A 230 5.58 0.34 -9.92
C GLN A 230 5.40 -0.83 -10.88
N LEU A 231 6.46 -1.57 -11.18
CA LEU A 231 6.39 -2.74 -12.06
C LEU A 231 5.46 -3.81 -11.51
N SER A 232 5.50 -4.05 -10.20
CA SER A 232 4.64 -5.02 -9.53
C SER A 232 3.16 -4.68 -9.67
N ILE A 233 2.78 -3.43 -9.41
CA ILE A 233 1.36 -3.04 -9.48
C ILE A 233 0.86 -2.95 -10.92
N ILE A 234 1.71 -2.49 -11.86
CA ILE A 234 1.37 -2.48 -13.29
C ILE A 234 1.05 -3.90 -13.75
N SER A 235 1.94 -4.85 -13.47
CA SER A 235 1.76 -6.24 -13.88
C SER A 235 0.52 -6.87 -13.26
N ALA A 236 0.29 -6.62 -11.98
CA ALA A 236 -0.91 -7.11 -11.29
C ALA A 236 -2.21 -6.52 -11.87
N VAL A 237 -2.19 -5.24 -12.25
CA VAL A 237 -3.34 -4.58 -12.88
C VAL A 237 -3.57 -5.10 -14.30
N LEU A 238 -2.52 -5.35 -15.09
CA LEU A 238 -2.66 -5.97 -16.40
C LEU A 238 -3.38 -7.32 -16.30
N ARG A 239 -3.00 -8.18 -15.32
CA ARG A 239 -3.71 -9.43 -15.05
C ARG A 239 -5.15 -9.20 -14.60
N LYS A 240 -5.38 -8.21 -13.75
CA LYS A 240 -6.73 -7.85 -13.29
C LYS A 240 -7.64 -7.37 -14.42
N LEU A 241 -7.08 -6.69 -15.42
CA LEU A 241 -7.78 -6.24 -16.63
C LEU A 241 -7.95 -7.34 -17.70
N GLY A 242 -7.61 -8.60 -17.37
CA GLY A 242 -7.84 -9.76 -18.22
C GLY A 242 -6.71 -10.06 -19.21
N TRP A 243 -5.50 -9.52 -19.00
CA TRP A 243 -4.37 -9.92 -19.84
C TRP A 243 -3.91 -11.33 -19.49
N GLU A 244 -4.09 -12.28 -20.37
CA GLU A 244 -3.68 -13.68 -20.20
C GLU A 244 -2.36 -14.01 -20.89
N GLY A 245 -1.95 -13.18 -21.86
CA GLY A 245 -0.72 -13.33 -22.62
C GLY A 245 0.54 -13.12 -21.77
N ARG A 246 1.69 -13.25 -22.41
CA ARG A 246 3.01 -13.09 -21.79
C ARG A 246 3.22 -11.65 -21.27
N ILE A 247 3.76 -11.51 -20.06
CA ILE A 247 4.27 -10.22 -19.52
C ILE A 247 5.78 -10.36 -19.32
N GLU A 248 6.53 -9.57 -20.07
CA GLU A 248 7.99 -9.53 -19.99
C GLU A 248 8.45 -8.22 -19.34
N ILE A 249 9.36 -8.32 -18.38
CA ILE A 249 9.98 -7.17 -17.73
C ILE A 249 11.39 -6.98 -18.28
N ILE A 250 11.60 -5.92 -19.02
CA ILE A 250 12.94 -5.52 -19.47
C ILE A 250 13.56 -4.59 -18.43
N GLN A 251 14.65 -5.06 -17.84
CA GLN A 251 15.36 -4.39 -16.78
C GLN A 251 16.57 -3.64 -17.30
N HIS A 252 16.67 -2.37 -16.96
CA HIS A 252 17.86 -1.56 -17.24
C HIS A 252 18.65 -1.32 -15.95
N GLY A 253 19.93 -1.70 -15.95
CA GLY A 253 20.86 -1.36 -14.87
C GLY A 253 20.67 -2.16 -13.58
N LEU A 254 20.48 -3.46 -13.65
CA LEU A 254 20.37 -4.34 -12.50
C LEU A 254 21.72 -4.49 -11.79
N LYS A 255 21.77 -4.26 -10.48
CA LYS A 255 22.90 -4.63 -9.64
C LYS A 255 22.52 -5.74 -8.65
N GLN A 256 23.50 -6.60 -8.36
CA GLN A 256 23.33 -7.83 -7.54
C GLN A 256 22.79 -7.60 -6.12
N ASN A 257 22.89 -6.39 -5.57
CA ASN A 257 22.62 -6.12 -4.18
C ASN A 257 21.16 -5.74 -3.84
N MET A 258 20.23 -5.86 -4.77
CA MET A 258 18.79 -5.52 -4.57
C MET A 258 17.98 -6.71 -3.99
N VAL A 259 18.60 -7.52 -3.16
CA VAL A 259 18.12 -8.85 -2.78
C VAL A 259 16.74 -8.84 -2.13
N LYS A 260 16.43 -7.90 -1.24
CA LYS A 260 15.15 -7.95 -0.50
C LYS A 260 13.93 -7.53 -1.34
N SER A 261 14.03 -6.41 -2.04
CA SER A 261 12.95 -5.95 -2.90
C SER A 261 12.82 -6.84 -4.14
N LYS A 262 13.94 -7.34 -4.64
CA LYS A 262 14.00 -8.30 -5.74
C LYS A 262 13.30 -9.62 -5.39
N ASN A 263 13.55 -10.19 -4.21
CA ASN A 263 12.93 -11.46 -3.82
C ASN A 263 11.40 -11.36 -3.74
N LYS A 264 10.86 -10.28 -3.19
CA LYS A 264 9.41 -10.04 -3.19
C LYS A 264 8.85 -9.94 -4.61
N PHE A 265 9.56 -9.23 -5.49
CA PHE A 265 9.13 -9.07 -6.87
C PHE A 265 9.25 -10.37 -7.66
N VAL A 266 10.33 -11.13 -7.52
CA VAL A 266 10.48 -12.44 -8.16
C VAL A 266 9.38 -13.40 -7.72
N HIS A 267 9.07 -13.43 -6.44
CA HIS A 267 7.97 -14.26 -5.94
C HIS A 267 6.62 -13.83 -6.52
N LEU A 268 6.35 -12.53 -6.57
CA LEU A 268 5.17 -11.99 -7.19
C LEU A 268 5.13 -12.26 -8.71
N ALA A 269 6.27 -12.14 -9.38
CA ALA A 269 6.40 -12.43 -10.80
C ALA A 269 6.02 -13.88 -11.13
N ASN A 270 6.52 -14.84 -10.35
CA ASN A 270 6.16 -16.26 -10.50
C ASN A 270 4.65 -16.48 -10.35
N LEU A 271 4.03 -15.83 -9.37
CA LEU A 271 2.58 -15.95 -9.11
C LEU A 271 1.71 -15.32 -10.17
N LEU A 272 2.18 -14.26 -10.80
CA LEU A 272 1.48 -13.55 -11.88
C LEU A 272 1.89 -14.04 -13.28
N SER A 273 2.72 -15.09 -13.36
CA SER A 273 3.29 -15.59 -14.62
C SER A 273 3.95 -14.46 -15.45
N ILE A 274 4.83 -13.72 -14.78
CA ILE A 274 5.61 -12.65 -15.40
C ILE A 274 7.01 -13.16 -15.68
N GLU A 275 7.50 -12.91 -16.87
CA GLU A 275 8.88 -13.21 -17.24
C GLU A 275 9.80 -12.03 -16.90
N LEU A 276 10.92 -12.32 -16.28
CA LEU A 276 11.94 -11.36 -15.87
C LEU A 276 13.16 -11.40 -16.80
#